data_952df097aab799c7cf68e27195f0b5e0
#
_entry.id   952df097aab799c7cf68e27195f0b5e0
#
_cell.length_a   1.000
_cell.length_b   1.000
_cell.length_c   1.000
_cell.angle_alpha   90.00
_cell.angle_beta   90.00
_cell.angle_gamma   90.00
#
_symmetry.space_group_name_H-M   'P 1'
#
loop_
_entity.id
_entity.type
_entity.pdbx_description
1 polymer ?
#
loop_
_entity_poly.entity_id
_entity_poly.type
_entity_poly.pdbx_seq_one_letter_code
_entity_poly.pdbx_strand_id
1 'polypeptide(L)'
;MKRKIGKFKSSIATLELQDRVLRENTLILAEPGSGKTHLANKIREFVIESGIPTLYLDFSDPTPDQVEEKFKISSDFYYMHFNESDEFDAALDTAIAERKNIYMAVSPAFFASKRDIKSKLSQMMQKRELLENYYYIMQEIASLEGFYTKFEDFIFYIFDLVNLKKFGLTFLAQPHEMFENPRIKLLFSFLFVGRCTNAFYYNTTVLRSMEPNTFLYQHRVDNRSLLF
;
A
#
# COMPACT_ATOMS: atom_id res chain seq x y z
N MET A 1 -6.42 16.71 11.61
CA MET A 1 -6.13 15.63 12.59
C MET A 1 -4.65 15.26 12.50
N LYS A 2 -4.00 14.89 13.60
CA LYS A 2 -2.58 14.50 13.63
C LYS A 2 -2.44 13.24 14.47
N ARG A 3 -1.72 12.24 13.96
CA ARG A 3 -1.43 11.00 14.69
C ARG A 3 0.07 10.77 14.75
N LYS A 4 0.56 10.46 15.95
CA LYS A 4 1.97 10.09 16.15
C LYS A 4 2.18 8.67 15.66
N ILE A 5 3.11 8.47 14.73
CA ILE A 5 3.45 7.15 14.19
C ILE A 5 4.84 6.66 14.62
N GLY A 6 5.66 7.54 15.17
CA GLY A 6 6.98 7.17 15.66
C GLY A 6 7.77 8.36 16.20
N LYS A 7 9.00 8.08 16.65
CA LYS A 7 9.96 9.09 17.11
C LYS A 7 11.22 9.02 16.26
N PHE A 8 11.80 10.17 15.98
CA PHE A 8 13.12 10.21 15.34
C PHE A 8 14.19 9.78 16.34
N LYS A 9 15.09 8.86 15.95
CA LYS A 9 16.18 8.38 16.83
C LYS A 9 17.15 9.48 17.26
N SER A 10 17.30 10.51 16.43
CA SER A 10 18.26 11.62 16.62
C SER A 10 17.65 12.88 17.22
N SER A 11 16.35 12.91 17.51
CA SER A 11 15.68 14.10 18.01
C SER A 11 14.51 13.77 18.93
N ILE A 12 14.10 14.74 19.74
CA ILE A 12 12.88 14.68 20.55
C ILE A 12 11.63 14.78 19.64
N ALA A 13 11.80 15.09 18.36
CA ALA A 13 10.72 15.25 17.41
C ALA A 13 9.97 13.92 17.18
N THR A 14 8.67 14.02 17.06
CA THR A 14 7.79 12.89 16.73
C THR A 14 7.28 13.09 15.33
N LEU A 15 7.29 12.02 14.52
CA LEU A 15 6.63 12.05 13.23
C LEU A 15 5.11 11.95 13.46
N GLU A 16 4.40 12.97 13.03
CA GLU A 16 2.95 13.00 13.05
C GLU A 16 2.42 12.87 11.63
N LEU A 17 1.50 11.94 11.42
CA LEU A 17 0.72 11.89 10.18
C LEU A 17 -0.16 13.13 10.11
N GLN A 18 -0.09 13.80 8.98
CA GLN A 18 -0.90 14.98 8.68
C GLN A 18 -1.95 14.63 7.63
N ASP A 19 -2.96 15.46 7.49
CA ASP A 19 -4.03 15.28 6.50
C ASP A 19 -3.53 15.13 5.05
N ARG A 20 -2.30 15.58 4.78
CA ARG A 20 -1.64 15.37 3.49
C ARG A 20 -1.49 13.89 3.11
N VAL A 21 -1.23 13.00 4.09
CA VAL A 21 -1.15 11.54 3.85
C VAL A 21 -2.46 11.00 3.28
N LEU A 22 -3.60 11.62 3.61
CA LEU A 22 -4.90 11.22 3.07
C LEU A 22 -5.05 11.52 1.57
N ARG A 23 -4.24 12.42 1.02
CA ARG A 23 -4.35 12.88 -0.37
C ARG A 23 -3.14 12.55 -1.23
N GLU A 24 -2.01 12.28 -0.62
CA GLU A 24 -0.73 12.05 -1.30
C GLU A 24 -0.33 10.58 -1.22
N ASN A 25 0.45 10.12 -2.19
CA ASN A 25 0.87 8.72 -2.25
C ASN A 25 2.06 8.46 -1.33
N THR A 26 2.02 7.34 -0.64
CA THR A 26 3.06 6.87 0.29
C THR A 26 3.68 5.57 -0.23
N LEU A 27 5.01 5.49 -0.26
CA LEU A 27 5.75 4.25 -0.49
C LEU A 27 6.43 3.80 0.80
N ILE A 28 6.22 2.55 1.19
CA ILE A 28 6.93 1.86 2.27
C ILE A 28 7.76 0.75 1.64
N LEU A 29 9.08 0.92 1.62
CA LEU A 29 10.03 0.02 0.97
C LEU A 29 10.95 -0.61 2.02
N ALA A 30 10.91 -1.93 2.18
CA ALA A 30 11.81 -2.65 3.07
C ALA A 30 11.75 -4.17 2.84
N GLU A 31 12.75 -4.89 3.33
CA GLU A 31 12.77 -6.35 3.34
C GLU A 31 11.68 -6.97 4.24
N PRO A 32 11.37 -8.26 4.07
CA PRO A 32 10.50 -9.00 4.99
C PRO A 32 10.95 -8.84 6.45
N GLY A 33 10.00 -8.79 7.39
CA GLY A 33 10.29 -8.65 8.82
C GLY A 33 10.76 -7.26 9.27
N SER A 34 10.84 -6.27 8.39
CA SER A 34 11.29 -4.90 8.73
C SER A 34 10.19 -4.01 9.29
N GLY A 35 8.95 -4.48 9.42
CA GLY A 35 7.85 -3.72 10.01
C GLY A 35 6.98 -2.94 9.02
N LYS A 36 7.09 -3.18 7.70
CA LYS A 36 6.25 -2.52 6.68
C LYS A 36 4.76 -2.54 7.02
N THR A 37 4.23 -3.74 7.30
CA THR A 37 2.81 -3.93 7.61
C THR A 37 2.42 -3.21 8.89
N HIS A 38 3.30 -3.16 9.91
CA HIS A 38 3.05 -2.41 11.13
C HIS A 38 2.88 -0.91 10.86
N LEU A 39 3.79 -0.33 10.05
CA LEU A 39 3.70 1.08 9.66
C LEU A 39 2.45 1.34 8.80
N ALA A 40 2.15 0.47 7.83
CA ALA A 40 0.96 0.60 7.01
C ALA A 40 -0.33 0.53 7.85
N ASN A 41 -0.37 -0.31 8.88
CA ASN A 41 -1.51 -0.37 9.80
C ASN A 41 -1.70 0.93 10.58
N LYS A 42 -0.62 1.58 11.02
CA LYS A 42 -0.74 2.91 11.66
C LYS A 42 -1.31 3.96 10.71
N ILE A 43 -0.90 3.92 9.43
CA ILE A 43 -1.47 4.80 8.40
C ILE A 43 -2.95 4.46 8.19
N ARG A 44 -3.30 3.18 8.07
CA ARG A 44 -4.68 2.71 7.89
C ARG A 44 -5.58 3.16 9.04
N GLU A 45 -5.14 2.99 10.28
CA GLU A 45 -5.89 3.43 11.45
C GLU A 45 -6.13 4.95 11.43
N PHE A 46 -5.13 5.74 11.04
CA PHE A 46 -5.28 7.18 10.88
C PHE A 46 -6.32 7.53 9.79
N VAL A 47 -6.32 6.80 8.67
CA VAL A 47 -7.28 6.97 7.58
C VAL A 47 -8.71 6.67 8.07
N ILE A 48 -8.91 5.55 8.78
CA ILE A 48 -10.20 5.14 9.32
C ILE A 48 -10.70 6.15 10.37
N GLU A 49 -9.83 6.59 11.28
CA GLU A 49 -10.16 7.63 12.27
C GLU A 49 -10.55 8.97 11.61
N SER A 50 -10.09 9.19 10.38
CA SER A 50 -10.49 10.36 9.55
C SER A 50 -11.83 10.15 8.82
N GLY A 51 -12.54 9.04 9.07
CA GLY A 51 -13.83 8.72 8.46
C GLY A 51 -13.76 8.21 7.02
N ILE A 52 -12.57 7.77 6.57
CA ILE A 52 -12.35 7.29 5.21
C ILE A 52 -12.22 5.77 5.26
N PRO A 53 -13.09 5.00 4.56
CA PRO A 53 -12.94 3.56 4.46
C PRO A 53 -11.71 3.19 3.63
N THR A 54 -11.14 2.01 3.90
CA THR A 54 -9.94 1.53 3.25
C THR A 54 -10.22 0.33 2.35
N LEU A 55 -9.58 0.30 1.18
CA LEU A 55 -9.46 -0.89 0.33
C LEU A 55 -8.02 -1.38 0.41
N TYR A 56 -7.81 -2.51 1.09
CA TYR A 56 -6.52 -3.17 1.20
C TYR A 56 -6.42 -4.27 0.15
N LEU A 57 -5.51 -4.14 -0.81
CA LEU A 57 -5.21 -5.13 -1.85
C LEU A 57 -3.90 -5.85 -1.48
N ASP A 58 -3.98 -7.15 -1.18
CA ASP A 58 -2.82 -7.97 -0.85
C ASP A 58 -2.57 -9.03 -1.92
N PHE A 59 -1.50 -8.84 -2.69
CA PHE A 59 -1.08 -9.72 -3.77
C PHE A 59 -0.22 -10.91 -3.29
N SER A 60 -0.10 -11.12 -1.99
CA SER A 60 0.55 -12.32 -1.42
C SER A 60 -0.41 -13.50 -1.21
N ASP A 61 -1.69 -13.32 -1.54
CA ASP A 61 -2.75 -14.34 -1.43
C ASP A 61 -2.90 -14.92 -0.01
N PRO A 62 -3.05 -14.10 1.03
CA PRO A 62 -3.19 -14.59 2.39
C PRO A 62 -4.54 -15.24 2.64
N THR A 63 -4.57 -16.28 3.47
CA THR A 63 -5.82 -16.86 3.97
C THR A 63 -6.51 -15.92 4.98
N PRO A 64 -7.84 -16.06 5.21
CA PRO A 64 -8.54 -15.28 6.24
C PRO A 64 -7.87 -15.35 7.62
N ASP A 65 -7.45 -16.54 8.05
CA ASP A 65 -6.79 -16.74 9.35
C ASP A 65 -5.47 -15.96 9.45
N GLN A 66 -4.67 -15.97 8.38
CA GLN A 66 -3.42 -15.19 8.31
C GLN A 66 -3.68 -13.69 8.37
N VAL A 67 -4.77 -13.24 7.77
CA VAL A 67 -5.16 -11.82 7.81
C VAL A 67 -5.62 -11.46 9.22
N GLU A 68 -6.45 -12.29 9.85
CA GLU A 68 -6.93 -12.09 11.21
C GLU A 68 -5.78 -12.02 12.22
N GLU A 69 -4.84 -12.97 12.18
CA GLU A 69 -3.65 -12.97 13.02
C GLU A 69 -2.80 -11.71 12.83
N LYS A 70 -2.57 -11.31 11.57
CA LYS A 70 -1.70 -10.19 11.20
C LYS A 70 -2.26 -8.83 11.60
N PHE A 71 -3.58 -8.65 11.53
CA PHE A 71 -4.21 -7.34 11.68
C PHE A 71 -4.94 -7.15 13.00
N LYS A 72 -5.13 -8.22 13.81
CA LYS A 72 -6.02 -8.21 15.00
C LYS A 72 -7.35 -7.55 14.65
N ILE A 73 -8.03 -8.10 13.66
CA ILE A 73 -9.15 -7.46 12.98
C ILE A 73 -10.27 -7.18 13.96
N SER A 74 -10.70 -5.93 14.00
CA SER A 74 -12.00 -5.54 14.52
C SER A 74 -13.10 -5.98 13.55
N SER A 75 -14.34 -6.12 14.05
CA SER A 75 -15.54 -6.51 13.29
C SER A 75 -15.86 -5.64 12.06
N ASP A 76 -15.10 -4.58 11.82
CA ASP A 76 -15.34 -3.59 10.77
C ASP A 76 -14.64 -3.91 9.44
N PHE A 77 -14.02 -5.09 9.35
CA PHE A 77 -13.26 -5.50 8.19
C PHE A 77 -14.01 -6.53 7.37
N TYR A 78 -14.19 -6.28 6.08
CA TYR A 78 -14.81 -7.22 5.15
C TYR A 78 -13.73 -7.92 4.33
N TYR A 79 -13.47 -9.20 4.61
CA TYR A 79 -12.51 -10.00 3.86
C TYR A 79 -13.14 -10.54 2.59
N MET A 80 -12.43 -10.40 1.47
CA MET A 80 -12.81 -10.93 0.16
C MET A 80 -11.61 -11.58 -0.51
N HIS A 81 -11.88 -12.62 -1.28
CA HIS A 81 -10.90 -13.18 -2.22
C HIS A 81 -11.29 -12.75 -3.63
N PHE A 82 -10.38 -12.06 -4.33
CA PHE A 82 -10.64 -11.57 -5.69
C PHE A 82 -10.86 -12.73 -6.66
N ASN A 83 -11.98 -12.71 -7.36
CA ASN A 83 -12.32 -13.68 -8.39
C ASN A 83 -13.25 -13.05 -9.45
N GLU A 84 -13.70 -13.85 -10.44
CA GLU A 84 -14.52 -13.37 -11.57
C GLU A 84 -16.00 -13.71 -11.43
N SER A 85 -16.46 -14.15 -10.26
CA SER A 85 -17.87 -14.54 -10.11
C SER A 85 -18.78 -13.34 -9.91
N ASP A 86 -20.06 -13.51 -10.29
CA ASP A 86 -21.09 -12.48 -10.05
C ASP A 86 -21.36 -12.32 -8.55
N GLU A 87 -21.13 -13.38 -7.75
CA GLU A 87 -21.24 -13.31 -6.29
C GLU A 87 -20.17 -12.40 -5.69
N PHE A 88 -18.94 -12.42 -6.24
CA PHE A 88 -17.90 -11.49 -5.83
C PHE A 88 -18.31 -10.04 -6.11
N ASP A 89 -18.82 -9.76 -7.31
CA ASP A 89 -19.22 -8.40 -7.68
C ASP A 89 -20.37 -7.90 -6.80
N ALA A 90 -21.37 -8.75 -6.52
CA ALA A 90 -22.48 -8.43 -5.63
C ALA A 90 -22.04 -8.19 -4.17
N ALA A 91 -21.10 -9.01 -3.67
CA ALA A 91 -20.53 -8.85 -2.34
C ALA A 91 -19.70 -7.57 -2.22
N LEU A 92 -18.92 -7.24 -3.26
CA LEU A 92 -18.15 -6.00 -3.31
C LEU A 92 -19.07 -4.77 -3.32
N ASP A 93 -20.12 -4.77 -4.13
CA ASP A 93 -21.08 -3.67 -4.21
C ASP A 93 -21.82 -3.46 -2.87
N THR A 94 -22.14 -4.56 -2.18
CA THR A 94 -22.71 -4.51 -0.83
C THR A 94 -21.73 -3.88 0.17
N ALA A 95 -20.47 -4.34 0.18
CA ALA A 95 -19.44 -3.79 1.07
C ALA A 95 -19.18 -2.31 0.82
N ILE A 96 -19.21 -1.88 -0.46
CA ILE A 96 -19.09 -0.46 -0.85
C ILE A 96 -20.28 0.35 -0.35
N ALA A 97 -21.50 -0.14 -0.56
CA ALA A 97 -22.72 0.55 -0.12
C ALA A 97 -22.77 0.74 1.40
N GLU A 98 -22.29 -0.24 2.15
CA GLU A 98 -22.16 -0.19 3.62
C GLU A 98 -20.92 0.57 4.10
N ARG A 99 -20.05 1.05 3.20
CA ARG A 99 -18.78 1.73 3.50
C ARG A 99 -17.86 0.91 4.41
N LYS A 100 -17.83 -0.41 4.22
CA LYS A 100 -16.95 -1.31 4.97
C LYS A 100 -15.47 -1.06 4.62
N ASN A 101 -14.59 -1.29 5.58
CA ASN A 101 -13.18 -1.47 5.28
C ASN A 101 -13.01 -2.83 4.60
N ILE A 102 -12.49 -2.86 3.39
CA ILE A 102 -12.37 -4.06 2.57
C ILE A 102 -10.92 -4.55 2.60
N TYR A 103 -10.73 -5.83 2.90
CA TYR A 103 -9.46 -6.53 2.68
C TYR A 103 -9.65 -7.53 1.55
N MET A 104 -8.91 -7.33 0.47
CA MET A 104 -9.00 -8.15 -0.73
C MET A 104 -7.71 -8.92 -0.94
N ALA A 105 -7.75 -10.23 -0.74
CA ALA A 105 -6.68 -11.13 -1.13
C ALA A 105 -6.73 -11.36 -2.64
N VAL A 106 -5.58 -11.23 -3.30
CA VAL A 106 -5.45 -11.39 -4.76
C VAL A 106 -4.39 -12.44 -5.05
N SER A 107 -4.79 -13.59 -5.60
CA SER A 107 -3.85 -14.66 -5.92
C SER A 107 -3.01 -14.33 -7.16
N PRO A 108 -1.66 -14.32 -7.05
CA PRO A 108 -0.80 -14.20 -8.23
C PRO A 108 -1.03 -15.32 -9.26
N ALA A 109 -1.32 -16.54 -8.80
CA ALA A 109 -1.60 -17.67 -9.67
C ALA A 109 -2.83 -17.46 -10.56
N PHE A 110 -3.76 -16.64 -10.09
CA PHE A 110 -4.94 -16.27 -10.86
C PHE A 110 -4.58 -15.46 -12.11
N PHE A 111 -3.55 -14.60 -12.04
CA PHE A 111 -3.05 -13.85 -13.19
C PHE A 111 -2.34 -14.73 -14.23
N ALA A 112 -1.83 -15.89 -13.83
CA ALA A 112 -1.19 -16.85 -14.75
C ALA A 112 -2.21 -17.60 -15.61
N SER A 113 -3.43 -17.81 -15.11
CA SER A 113 -4.41 -18.71 -15.71
C SER A 113 -5.36 -18.04 -16.69
N LYS A 114 -5.53 -16.70 -16.66
CA LYS A 114 -6.58 -16.01 -17.41
C LYS A 114 -6.17 -14.64 -17.92
N ARG A 115 -6.38 -14.40 -19.21
CA ARG A 115 -6.05 -13.12 -19.89
C ARG A 115 -6.88 -11.92 -19.43
N ASP A 116 -8.06 -12.16 -18.86
CA ASP A 116 -9.03 -11.10 -18.59
C ASP A 116 -8.97 -10.53 -17.15
N ILE A 117 -8.19 -11.14 -16.26
CA ILE A 117 -8.09 -10.69 -14.85
C ILE A 117 -7.57 -9.27 -14.71
N LYS A 118 -6.57 -8.90 -15.54
CA LYS A 118 -6.06 -7.53 -15.57
C LYS A 118 -7.20 -6.55 -15.87
N SER A 119 -8.04 -6.89 -16.83
CA SER A 119 -9.21 -6.09 -17.21
C SER A 119 -10.19 -6.01 -16.04
N LYS A 120 -10.48 -7.13 -15.38
CA LYS A 120 -11.44 -7.17 -14.27
C LYS A 120 -10.94 -6.41 -13.03
N LEU A 121 -9.68 -6.61 -12.63
CA LEU A 121 -9.07 -5.84 -11.54
C LEU A 121 -9.11 -4.34 -11.85
N SER A 122 -8.79 -4.00 -13.08
CA SER A 122 -8.85 -2.65 -13.61
C SER A 122 -10.26 -2.06 -13.54
N GLN A 123 -11.26 -2.78 -14.02
CA GLN A 123 -12.67 -2.35 -13.96
C GLN A 123 -13.14 -2.17 -12.51
N MET A 124 -12.79 -3.12 -11.64
CA MET A 124 -13.09 -3.01 -10.21
C MET A 124 -12.49 -1.73 -9.61
N MET A 125 -11.20 -1.49 -9.84
CA MET A 125 -10.51 -0.32 -9.31
C MET A 125 -11.03 1.00 -9.88
N GLN A 126 -11.69 0.96 -11.05
CA GLN A 126 -12.32 2.12 -11.68
C GLN A 126 -13.75 2.38 -11.19
N LYS A 127 -14.32 1.54 -10.34
CA LYS A 127 -15.65 1.83 -9.77
C LYS A 127 -15.59 3.21 -9.12
N ARG A 128 -16.50 4.09 -9.52
CA ARG A 128 -16.51 5.50 -9.09
C ARG A 128 -16.53 5.63 -7.58
N GLU A 129 -17.31 4.80 -6.91
CA GLU A 129 -17.44 4.80 -5.46
C GLU A 129 -16.13 4.49 -4.76
N LEU A 130 -15.31 3.56 -5.32
CA LEU A 130 -13.98 3.25 -4.81
C LEU A 130 -13.01 4.41 -5.06
N LEU A 131 -13.06 5.02 -6.25
CA LEU A 131 -12.18 6.14 -6.59
C LEU A 131 -12.46 7.39 -5.74
N GLU A 132 -13.72 7.69 -5.46
CA GLU A 132 -14.11 8.91 -4.75
C GLU A 132 -14.10 8.77 -3.22
N ASN A 133 -14.29 7.54 -2.69
CA ASN A 133 -14.58 7.35 -1.27
C ASN A 133 -13.57 6.52 -0.49
N TYR A 134 -12.68 5.75 -1.16
CA TYR A 134 -11.78 4.82 -0.49
C TYR A 134 -10.32 5.26 -0.56
N TYR A 135 -9.59 5.02 0.54
CA TYR A 135 -8.13 5.08 0.56
C TYR A 135 -7.57 3.69 0.23
N TYR A 136 -6.59 3.61 -0.67
CA TYR A 136 -6.02 2.32 -1.09
C TYR A 136 -4.74 2.01 -0.35
N ILE A 137 -4.60 0.74 0.06
CA ILE A 137 -3.35 0.17 0.55
C ILE A 137 -3.05 -1.03 -0.33
N MET A 138 -1.87 -1.06 -0.95
CA MET A 138 -1.47 -2.13 -1.85
C MET A 138 -0.19 -2.78 -1.34
N GLN A 139 -0.20 -4.10 -1.21
CA GLN A 139 0.92 -4.86 -0.69
C GLN A 139 1.39 -5.94 -1.68
N GLU A 140 2.73 -6.10 -1.78
CA GLU A 140 3.41 -7.18 -2.54
C GLU A 140 3.06 -7.21 -4.04
N ILE A 141 2.78 -6.06 -4.64
CA ILE A 141 2.44 -5.99 -6.07
C ILE A 141 3.58 -6.48 -6.97
N ALA A 142 4.84 -6.45 -6.51
CA ALA A 142 5.98 -7.02 -7.22
C ALA A 142 5.84 -8.54 -7.46
N SER A 143 4.99 -9.23 -6.66
CA SER A 143 4.66 -10.64 -6.91
C SER A 143 4.00 -10.88 -8.28
N LEU A 144 3.46 -9.83 -8.90
CA LEU A 144 2.85 -9.88 -10.22
C LEU A 144 3.84 -9.72 -11.38
N GLU A 145 5.10 -9.39 -11.13
CA GLU A 145 6.09 -9.12 -12.17
C GLU A 145 6.22 -10.26 -13.19
N GLY A 146 6.26 -11.52 -12.71
CA GLY A 146 6.35 -12.70 -13.57
C GLY A 146 5.14 -12.92 -14.50
N PHE A 147 4.04 -12.19 -14.29
CA PHE A 147 2.79 -12.33 -15.06
C PHE A 147 2.55 -11.17 -16.04
N TYR A 148 3.42 -10.16 -16.05
CA TYR A 148 3.32 -9.01 -16.95
C TYR A 148 4.59 -8.82 -17.75
N THR A 149 4.47 -8.76 -19.07
CA THR A 149 5.57 -8.47 -19.99
C THR A 149 6.10 -7.04 -19.85
N LYS A 150 5.28 -6.15 -19.29
CA LYS A 150 5.62 -4.76 -18.99
C LYS A 150 5.03 -4.38 -17.64
N PHE A 151 5.68 -4.86 -16.59
CA PHE A 151 5.21 -4.62 -15.23
C PHE A 151 5.18 -3.13 -14.86
N GLU A 152 6.14 -2.35 -15.35
CA GLU A 152 6.14 -0.89 -15.17
C GLU A 152 4.89 -0.24 -15.77
N ASP A 153 4.43 -0.68 -16.95
CA ASP A 153 3.21 -0.14 -17.57
C ASP A 153 1.98 -0.41 -16.72
N PHE A 154 1.95 -1.55 -16.02
CA PHE A 154 0.87 -1.87 -15.08
C PHE A 154 0.92 -0.95 -13.85
N ILE A 155 2.10 -0.67 -13.32
CA ILE A 155 2.29 0.27 -12.21
C ILE A 155 1.84 1.68 -12.63
N PHE A 156 2.26 2.16 -13.79
CA PHE A 156 1.81 3.46 -14.31
C PHE A 156 0.30 3.51 -14.51
N TYR A 157 -0.29 2.43 -15.02
CA TYR A 157 -1.74 2.33 -15.15
C TYR A 157 -2.45 2.42 -13.78
N ILE A 158 -1.96 1.74 -12.75
CA ILE A 158 -2.50 1.89 -11.39
C ILE A 158 -2.39 3.34 -10.92
N PHE A 159 -1.27 4.00 -11.18
CA PHE A 159 -1.08 5.40 -10.77
C PHE A 159 -1.95 6.37 -11.58
N ASP A 160 -2.19 6.12 -12.86
CA ASP A 160 -3.14 6.92 -13.63
C ASP A 160 -4.56 6.81 -13.04
N LEU A 161 -4.96 5.60 -12.64
CA LEU A 161 -6.21 5.40 -11.92
C LEU A 161 -6.24 6.16 -10.60
N VAL A 162 -5.15 6.13 -9.87
CA VAL A 162 -5.03 6.78 -8.56
C VAL A 162 -5.02 8.30 -8.68
N ASN A 163 -4.50 8.86 -9.75
CA ASN A 163 -4.57 10.31 -10.01
C ASN A 163 -6.01 10.80 -10.22
N LEU A 164 -6.92 9.90 -10.58
CA LEU A 164 -8.37 10.19 -10.64
C LEU A 164 -9.05 10.12 -9.27
N LYS A 165 -8.34 9.65 -8.24
CA LYS A 165 -8.89 9.47 -6.89
C LYS A 165 -8.88 10.77 -6.10
N LYS A 166 -9.85 10.86 -5.19
CA LYS A 166 -9.92 11.91 -4.20
C LYS A 166 -8.89 11.75 -3.08
N PHE A 167 -8.56 10.51 -2.74
CA PHE A 167 -7.64 10.16 -1.67
C PHE A 167 -6.36 9.53 -2.23
N GLY A 168 -5.25 9.64 -1.51
CA GLY A 168 -3.99 9.01 -1.85
C GLY A 168 -4.01 7.49 -1.69
N LEU A 169 -2.82 6.90 -1.80
CA LEU A 169 -2.62 5.48 -1.53
C LEU A 169 -1.35 5.24 -0.72
N THR A 170 -1.30 4.11 -0.04
CA THR A 170 -0.07 3.55 0.53
C THR A 170 0.32 2.29 -0.22
N PHE A 171 1.57 2.25 -0.66
CA PHE A 171 2.16 1.15 -1.38
C PHE A 171 3.24 0.48 -0.53
N LEU A 172 3.11 -0.83 -0.30
CA LEU A 172 4.08 -1.62 0.45
C LEU A 172 4.81 -2.52 -0.54
N ALA A 173 6.13 -2.40 -0.59
CA ALA A 173 6.94 -3.21 -1.47
C ALA A 173 8.23 -3.69 -0.82
N GLN A 174 8.75 -4.79 -1.35
CA GLN A 174 10.14 -5.18 -1.14
C GLN A 174 11.04 -4.36 -2.06
N PRO A 175 12.35 -4.24 -1.74
CA PRO A 175 13.31 -3.61 -2.63
C PRO A 175 13.31 -4.30 -4.00
N HIS A 176 13.08 -3.51 -5.04
CA HIS A 176 13.00 -3.98 -6.42
C HIS A 176 13.54 -2.92 -7.36
N GLU A 177 14.20 -3.33 -8.46
CA GLU A 177 14.84 -2.41 -9.42
C GLU A 177 13.87 -1.40 -10.05
N MET A 178 12.60 -1.76 -10.20
CA MET A 178 11.58 -0.84 -10.71
C MET A 178 11.49 0.45 -9.91
N PHE A 179 11.78 0.41 -8.60
CA PHE A 179 11.77 1.59 -7.75
C PHE A 179 12.99 2.49 -7.95
N GLU A 180 13.97 2.08 -8.76
CA GLU A 180 15.05 2.95 -9.24
C GLU A 180 14.56 3.93 -10.30
N ASN A 181 13.51 3.56 -11.04
CA ASN A 181 12.97 4.40 -12.09
C ASN A 181 12.52 5.76 -11.51
N PRO A 182 13.11 6.90 -11.96
CA PRO A 182 12.77 8.21 -11.44
C PRO A 182 11.28 8.55 -11.59
N ARG A 183 10.62 8.04 -12.63
CA ARG A 183 9.18 8.28 -12.86
C ARG A 183 8.35 7.63 -11.77
N ILE A 184 8.69 6.41 -11.35
CA ILE A 184 7.99 5.71 -10.27
C ILE A 184 8.23 6.42 -8.94
N LYS A 185 9.47 6.89 -8.68
CA LYS A 185 9.76 7.70 -7.49
C LYS A 185 8.91 8.96 -7.39
N LEU A 186 8.71 9.62 -8.51
CA LEU A 186 7.95 10.87 -8.57
C LEU A 186 6.45 10.68 -8.24
N LEU A 187 5.94 9.44 -8.27
CA LEU A 187 4.55 9.13 -7.94
C LEU A 187 4.28 9.19 -6.42
N PHE A 188 5.34 9.15 -5.60
CA PHE A 188 5.21 9.14 -4.15
C PHE A 188 5.72 10.45 -3.53
N SER A 189 4.89 11.06 -2.71
CA SER A 189 5.25 12.24 -1.91
C SER A 189 5.92 11.84 -0.60
N PHE A 190 5.50 10.70 -0.03
CA PHE A 190 6.05 10.16 1.21
C PHE A 190 6.81 8.86 0.93
N LEU A 191 8.04 8.79 1.40
CA LEU A 191 8.88 7.61 1.27
C LEU A 191 9.37 7.16 2.65
N PHE A 192 9.10 5.91 2.99
CA PHE A 192 9.64 5.22 4.16
C PHE A 192 10.51 4.07 3.69
N VAL A 193 11.80 4.11 3.97
CA VAL A 193 12.75 3.04 3.61
C VAL A 193 13.25 2.39 4.89
N GLY A 194 12.88 1.14 5.11
CA GLY A 194 13.37 0.32 6.21
C GLY A 194 14.61 -0.47 5.83
N ARG A 195 14.94 -1.50 6.60
CA ARG A 195 16.08 -2.37 6.33
C ARG A 195 16.05 -2.92 4.91
N CYS A 196 17.13 -2.71 4.16
CA CYS A 196 17.35 -3.20 2.80
C CYS A 196 18.80 -3.58 2.59
N THR A 197 19.06 -4.75 2.00
CA THR A 197 20.41 -5.19 1.60
C THR A 197 20.82 -4.59 0.25
N ASN A 198 19.84 -4.37 -0.63
CA ASN A 198 19.98 -3.78 -1.97
C ASN A 198 19.23 -2.44 -2.00
N ALA A 199 19.80 -1.42 -1.41
CA ALA A 199 19.15 -0.12 -1.41
C ALA A 199 19.68 0.73 -2.56
N PHE A 200 18.89 0.83 -3.57
CA PHE A 200 19.15 1.64 -4.76
C PHE A 200 19.11 3.16 -4.49
N TYR A 201 18.71 3.58 -3.31
CA TYR A 201 18.39 4.99 -3.04
C TYR A 201 19.26 5.66 -2.00
N TYR A 202 19.90 4.88 -1.10
CA TYR A 202 20.57 5.42 0.07
C TYR A 202 21.85 4.61 0.37
N ASN A 203 22.69 5.17 1.23
CA ASN A 203 23.86 4.46 1.73
C ASN A 203 23.44 3.09 2.29
N THR A 204 23.77 2.03 1.54
CA THR A 204 23.41 0.64 1.84
C THR A 204 23.87 0.20 3.24
N THR A 205 24.97 0.77 3.74
CA THR A 205 25.49 0.44 5.07
C THR A 205 24.50 0.83 6.16
N VAL A 206 23.92 2.01 6.07
CA VAL A 206 22.91 2.49 7.04
C VAL A 206 21.68 1.60 7.01
N LEU A 207 21.16 1.31 5.81
CA LEU A 207 19.93 0.53 5.67
C LEU A 207 20.09 -0.93 6.09
N ARG A 208 21.26 -1.54 5.82
CA ARG A 208 21.56 -2.91 6.28
C ARG A 208 21.60 -3.05 7.80
N SER A 209 22.02 -2.01 8.50
CA SER A 209 22.15 -2.01 9.96
C SER A 209 20.88 -1.57 10.68
N MET A 210 19.79 -1.25 9.95
CA MET A 210 18.57 -0.80 10.58
C MET A 210 17.85 -1.91 11.35
N GLU A 211 17.41 -1.60 12.55
CA GLU A 211 16.58 -2.47 13.35
C GLU A 211 15.15 -2.60 12.76
N PRO A 212 14.44 -3.70 13.04
CA PRO A 212 13.03 -3.81 12.71
C PRO A 212 12.24 -2.60 13.21
N ASN A 213 11.21 -2.21 12.47
CA ASN A 213 10.36 -1.04 12.74
C ASN A 213 11.10 0.30 12.77
N THR A 214 12.28 0.37 12.16
CA THR A 214 13.02 1.62 11.94
C THR A 214 12.99 1.96 10.46
N PHE A 215 12.72 3.21 10.13
CA PHE A 215 12.61 3.68 8.75
C PHE A 215 13.36 4.99 8.56
N LEU A 216 13.96 5.14 7.40
CA LEU A 216 14.37 6.41 6.87
C LEU A 216 13.14 7.07 6.23
N TYR A 217 12.77 8.22 6.73
CA TYR A 217 11.64 8.98 6.19
C TYR A 217 12.12 10.11 5.29
N GLN A 218 11.47 10.25 4.15
CA GLN A 218 11.66 11.38 3.24
C GLN A 218 10.31 11.90 2.76
N HIS A 219 10.17 13.21 2.76
CA HIS A 219 9.06 13.90 2.13
C HIS A 219 9.57 14.70 0.94
N ARG A 220 8.94 14.55 -0.22
CA ARG A 220 9.42 15.09 -1.48
C ARG A 220 9.55 16.63 -1.49
N VAL A 221 8.63 17.32 -0.81
CA VAL A 221 8.61 18.80 -0.78
C VAL A 221 9.70 19.35 0.15
N ASP A 222 10.01 18.65 1.23
CA ASP A 222 10.89 19.15 2.27
C ASP A 222 12.37 18.82 2.02
N ASN A 223 12.68 17.97 1.03
CA ASN A 223 14.04 17.47 0.70
C ASN A 223 14.85 17.01 1.93
N ARG A 224 14.18 16.70 3.05
CA ARG A 224 14.78 16.27 4.30
C ARG A 224 14.66 14.76 4.43
N SER A 225 15.81 14.12 4.60
CA SER A 225 15.84 12.70 4.98
C SER A 225 16.07 12.62 6.49
N LEU A 226 15.17 11.98 7.20
CA LEU A 226 15.22 11.82 8.65
C LEU A 226 15.12 10.33 9.01
N LEU A 227 15.96 9.88 9.93
CA LEU A 227 15.87 8.52 10.49
C LEU A 227 14.72 8.47 11.50
N PHE A 228 13.82 7.53 11.30
CA PHE A 228 12.55 7.44 12.02
C PHE A 228 12.33 6.02 12.57
#